data_8bfbe7eea4915678cc61930d06f1d108
#
_entry.id   8bfbe7eea4915678cc61930d06f1d108
#
_cell.length_a   1.000
_cell.length_b   1.000
_cell.length_c   1.000
_cell.angle_alpha   90.00
_cell.angle_beta   90.00
_cell.angle_gamma   90.00
#
_symmetry.space_group_name_H-M   'P 1'
#
loop_
_entity.id
_entity.type
_entity.pdbx_description
1 polymer ?
#
loop_
_entity_poly.entity_id
_entity_poly.type
_entity_poly.pdbx_seq_one_letter_code
_entity_poly.pdbx_strand_id
1 'polypeptide(L)'
;KAMGSVFYPRIAAAVHAREAVVGLLLKGVGAMTAIGASGFLILVISGPWLFTLAFGAQWHEAGEYARWLALAELARFAAMPCEVAIPALRLQAYFLGFEVFATSLRFGAVAIGALWGGSALAVVIAIAAANIFIYLAMMSIVVFKARAWQNRQSGTLQEAQA
;
A
#
# COMPACT_ATOMS: atom_id res chain seq x y z
N LYS A 1 -7.80 -11.06 7.63
CA LYS A 1 -7.09 -12.32 8.00
C LYS A 1 -7.14 -13.37 6.89
N ALA A 2 -8.23 -13.49 6.11
CA ALA A 2 -8.38 -14.50 5.06
C ALA A 2 -7.36 -14.40 3.90
N MET A 3 -6.92 -13.19 3.51
CA MET A 3 -5.93 -13.00 2.45
C MET A 3 -4.52 -13.43 2.84
N GLY A 4 -4.11 -13.18 4.08
CA GLY A 4 -2.81 -13.63 4.58
C GLY A 4 -2.68 -15.16 4.61
N SER A 5 -3.76 -15.87 4.89
CA SER A 5 -3.77 -17.34 4.93
C SER A 5 -3.62 -18.02 3.57
N VAL A 6 -3.97 -17.33 2.47
CA VAL A 6 -3.85 -17.86 1.11
C VAL A 6 -2.60 -17.35 0.40
N PHE A 7 -2.28 -16.08 0.54
CA PHE A 7 -1.16 -15.45 -0.17
C PHE A 7 0.20 -15.77 0.47
N TYR A 8 0.28 -15.80 1.81
CA TYR A 8 1.54 -16.08 2.50
C TYR A 8 2.12 -17.47 2.15
N PRO A 9 1.34 -18.58 2.20
CA PRO A 9 1.85 -19.88 1.79
C PRO A 9 2.33 -19.93 0.34
N ARG A 10 1.62 -19.24 -0.57
CA ARG A 10 1.99 -19.18 -1.99
C ARG A 10 3.28 -18.41 -2.21
N ILE A 11 3.47 -17.26 -1.55
CA ILE A 11 4.71 -16.50 -1.64
C ILE A 11 5.85 -17.28 -0.99
N ALA A 12 5.62 -17.88 0.18
CA ALA A 12 6.61 -18.72 0.85
C ALA A 12 7.01 -19.93 -0.01
N ALA A 13 6.05 -20.60 -0.65
CA ALA A 13 6.30 -21.68 -1.59
C ALA A 13 7.09 -21.20 -2.82
N ALA A 14 6.72 -20.07 -3.42
CA ALA A 14 7.45 -19.49 -4.56
C ALA A 14 8.89 -19.09 -4.19
N VAL A 15 9.10 -18.56 -2.99
CA VAL A 15 10.45 -18.28 -2.45
C VAL A 15 11.26 -19.57 -2.30
N HIS A 16 10.66 -20.65 -1.78
CA HIS A 16 11.31 -21.95 -1.63
C HIS A 16 11.51 -22.68 -2.97
N ALA A 17 10.56 -22.60 -3.88
CA ALA A 17 10.63 -23.20 -5.21
C ALA A 17 11.49 -22.40 -6.22
N ARG A 18 12.04 -21.25 -5.79
CA ARG A 18 12.83 -20.32 -6.64
C ARG A 18 12.06 -19.83 -7.87
N GLU A 19 10.75 -19.76 -7.79
CA GLU A 19 9.88 -19.21 -8.84
C GLU A 19 9.99 -17.70 -8.95
N ALA A 20 9.37 -17.13 -10.00
CA ALA A 20 9.37 -15.68 -10.27
C ALA A 20 8.51 -14.90 -9.25
N VAL A 21 9.06 -14.70 -8.05
CA VAL A 21 8.40 -13.98 -6.93
C VAL A 21 7.91 -12.59 -7.35
N VAL A 22 8.69 -11.87 -8.15
CA VAL A 22 8.34 -10.54 -8.66
C VAL A 22 7.07 -10.58 -9.50
N GLY A 23 6.93 -11.59 -10.39
CA GLY A 23 5.72 -11.76 -11.21
C GLY A 23 4.48 -12.02 -10.37
N LEU A 24 4.61 -12.81 -9.31
CA LEU A 24 3.51 -13.10 -8.38
C LEU A 24 3.10 -11.85 -7.61
N LEU A 25 4.07 -11.07 -7.13
CA LEU A 25 3.81 -9.79 -6.43
C LEU A 25 3.09 -8.79 -7.33
N LEU A 26 3.57 -8.58 -8.56
CA LEU A 26 2.95 -7.63 -9.49
C LEU A 26 1.54 -8.04 -9.90
N LYS A 27 1.30 -9.34 -10.13
CA LYS A 27 -0.06 -9.87 -10.37
C LYS A 27 -0.96 -9.65 -9.15
N GLY A 28 -0.44 -9.88 -7.95
CA GLY A 28 -1.16 -9.64 -6.70
C GLY A 28 -1.52 -8.16 -6.52
N VAL A 29 -0.57 -7.25 -6.72
CA VAL A 29 -0.81 -5.79 -6.68
C VAL A 29 -1.86 -5.38 -7.70
N GLY A 30 -1.75 -5.85 -8.96
CA GLY A 30 -2.73 -5.55 -10.01
C GLY A 30 -4.14 -6.05 -9.67
N ALA A 31 -4.26 -7.29 -9.17
CA ALA A 31 -5.53 -7.87 -8.75
C ALA A 31 -6.17 -7.09 -7.58
N MET A 32 -5.36 -6.75 -6.54
CA MET A 32 -5.85 -5.96 -5.41
C MET A 32 -6.26 -4.55 -5.82
N THR A 33 -5.47 -3.91 -6.70
CA THR A 33 -5.83 -2.60 -7.26
C THR A 33 -7.16 -2.67 -8.01
N ALA A 34 -7.38 -3.66 -8.86
CA ALA A 34 -8.62 -3.83 -9.61
C ALA A 34 -9.84 -4.05 -8.70
N ILE A 35 -9.70 -4.94 -7.70
CA ILE A 35 -10.75 -5.20 -6.72
C ILE A 35 -11.02 -3.96 -5.86
N GLY A 36 -9.97 -3.32 -5.34
CA GLY A 36 -10.11 -2.11 -4.53
C GLY A 36 -10.69 -0.94 -5.31
N ALA A 37 -10.28 -0.76 -6.56
CA ALA A 37 -10.78 0.31 -7.42
C ALA A 37 -12.30 0.23 -7.60
N SER A 38 -12.88 -0.96 -7.72
CA SER A 38 -14.33 -1.13 -7.88
C SER A 38 -15.15 -0.56 -6.71
N GLY A 39 -14.62 -0.62 -5.48
CA GLY A 39 -15.29 -0.08 -4.29
C GLY A 39 -14.86 1.35 -3.94
N PHE A 40 -13.55 1.59 -3.88
CA PHE A 40 -13.03 2.89 -3.44
C PHE A 40 -13.26 4.01 -4.44
N LEU A 41 -13.26 3.74 -5.76
CA LEU A 41 -13.52 4.78 -6.77
C LEU A 41 -14.93 5.35 -6.67
N ILE A 42 -15.91 4.60 -6.20
CA ILE A 42 -17.26 5.11 -5.95
C ILE A 42 -17.19 6.25 -4.91
N LEU A 43 -16.46 6.05 -3.81
CA LEU A 43 -16.27 7.08 -2.77
C LEU A 43 -15.39 8.24 -3.29
N VAL A 44 -14.36 7.95 -4.07
CA VAL A 44 -13.49 8.98 -4.65
C VAL A 44 -14.26 9.91 -5.60
N ILE A 45 -15.16 9.37 -6.40
CA ILE A 45 -15.93 10.16 -7.40
C ILE A 45 -17.14 10.80 -6.75
N SER A 46 -17.89 10.04 -5.96
CA SER A 46 -19.24 10.41 -5.50
C SER A 46 -19.34 10.66 -4.00
N GLY A 47 -18.24 10.66 -3.24
CA GLY A 47 -18.24 10.76 -1.77
C GLY A 47 -19.13 11.88 -1.22
N PRO A 48 -18.92 13.17 -1.60
CA PRO A 48 -19.74 14.27 -1.10
C PRO A 48 -21.23 14.12 -1.42
N TRP A 49 -21.55 13.67 -2.62
CA TRP A 49 -22.94 13.44 -3.03
C TRP A 49 -23.58 12.28 -2.25
N LEU A 50 -22.88 11.18 -2.06
CA LEU A 50 -23.35 10.02 -1.29
C LEU A 50 -23.62 10.40 0.17
N PHE A 51 -22.70 11.13 0.81
CA PHE A 51 -22.86 11.57 2.18
C PHE A 51 -24.00 12.57 2.33
N THR A 52 -24.15 13.50 1.39
CA THR A 52 -25.27 14.44 1.37
C THR A 52 -26.60 13.71 1.19
N LEU A 53 -26.66 12.73 0.29
CA LEU A 53 -27.87 11.95 0.03
C LEU A 53 -28.26 11.07 1.23
N ALA A 54 -27.28 10.43 1.88
CA ALA A 54 -27.56 9.48 2.97
C ALA A 54 -27.83 10.16 4.31
N PHE A 55 -27.17 11.29 4.60
CA PHE A 55 -27.15 11.91 5.93
C PHE A 55 -27.62 13.38 5.93
N GLY A 56 -27.81 13.98 4.76
CA GLY A 56 -28.23 15.37 4.62
C GLY A 56 -27.09 16.32 4.27
N ALA A 57 -27.44 17.57 3.93
CA ALA A 57 -26.49 18.57 3.38
C ALA A 57 -25.33 18.92 4.34
N GLN A 58 -25.55 18.83 5.65
CA GLN A 58 -24.52 19.08 6.67
C GLN A 58 -23.35 18.08 6.62
N TRP A 59 -23.48 16.94 5.93
CA TRP A 59 -22.45 15.90 5.80
C TRP A 59 -21.63 15.99 4.52
N HIS A 60 -21.83 17.04 3.71
CA HIS A 60 -21.09 17.26 2.48
C HIS A 60 -19.56 17.25 2.70
N GLU A 61 -19.11 17.97 3.72
CA GLU A 61 -17.69 18.06 4.08
C GLU A 61 -17.11 16.72 4.53
N ALA A 62 -17.87 15.91 5.26
CA ALA A 62 -17.46 14.55 5.62
C ALA A 62 -17.29 13.65 4.38
N GLY A 63 -18.07 13.87 3.33
CA GLY A 63 -17.92 13.24 2.03
C GLY A 63 -16.61 13.62 1.34
N GLU A 64 -16.15 14.87 1.47
CA GLU A 64 -14.82 15.29 0.97
C GLU A 64 -13.70 14.58 1.73
N TYR A 65 -13.80 14.45 3.05
CA TYR A 65 -12.83 13.68 3.84
C TYR A 65 -12.80 12.21 3.41
N ALA A 66 -13.98 11.61 3.25
CA ALA A 66 -14.11 10.21 2.82
C ALA A 66 -13.50 9.98 1.43
N ARG A 67 -13.60 10.92 0.50
CA ARG A 67 -12.99 10.88 -0.84
C ARG A 67 -11.47 10.73 -0.74
N TRP A 68 -10.79 11.60 0.01
CA TRP A 68 -9.35 11.59 0.14
C TRP A 68 -8.84 10.36 0.91
N LEU A 69 -9.55 9.96 1.96
CA LEU A 69 -9.22 8.76 2.71
C LEU A 69 -9.41 7.49 1.88
N ALA A 70 -10.48 7.42 1.05
CA ALA A 70 -10.71 6.30 0.15
C ALA A 70 -9.57 6.15 -0.89
N LEU A 71 -9.01 7.25 -1.38
CA LEU A 71 -7.85 7.22 -2.28
C LEU A 71 -6.61 6.65 -1.59
N ALA A 72 -6.35 7.06 -0.34
CA ALA A 72 -5.25 6.52 0.45
C ALA A 72 -5.46 5.03 0.80
N GLU A 73 -6.69 4.63 1.12
CA GLU A 73 -7.04 3.22 1.37
C GLU A 73 -6.92 2.34 0.13
N LEU A 74 -7.21 2.87 -1.06
CA LEU A 74 -6.95 2.16 -2.32
C LEU A 74 -5.47 1.84 -2.49
N ALA A 75 -4.58 2.82 -2.21
CA ALA A 75 -3.13 2.59 -2.26
C ALA A 75 -2.68 1.55 -1.22
N ARG A 76 -3.22 1.59 0.00
CA ARG A 76 -2.98 0.59 1.05
C ARG A 76 -3.44 -0.80 0.61
N PHE A 77 -4.64 -0.89 0.05
CA PHE A 77 -5.21 -2.15 -0.40
C PHE A 77 -4.38 -2.78 -1.53
N ALA A 78 -3.90 -1.96 -2.47
CA ALA A 78 -2.98 -2.38 -3.52
C ALA A 78 -1.64 -2.90 -2.97
N ALA A 79 -1.17 -2.37 -1.84
CA ALA A 79 0.09 -2.72 -1.21
C ALA A 79 0.05 -4.04 -0.41
N MET A 80 -1.13 -4.58 -0.08
CA MET A 80 -1.29 -5.79 0.74
C MET A 80 -0.43 -7.00 0.31
N PRO A 81 -0.28 -7.34 -0.98
CA PRO A 81 0.58 -8.45 -1.38
C PRO A 81 2.05 -8.23 -1.01
N CYS A 82 2.51 -6.98 -1.06
CA CYS A 82 3.87 -6.61 -0.67
C CYS A 82 4.05 -6.71 0.85
N GLU A 83 3.08 -6.29 1.66
CA GLU A 83 3.11 -6.44 3.12
C GLU A 83 3.25 -7.91 3.53
N VAL A 84 2.46 -8.79 2.92
CA VAL A 84 2.51 -10.24 3.19
C VAL A 84 3.85 -10.86 2.76
N ALA A 85 4.55 -10.29 1.78
CA ALA A 85 5.84 -10.78 1.32
C ALA A 85 7.02 -10.39 2.24
N ILE A 86 6.89 -9.36 3.08
CA ILE A 86 7.95 -8.87 3.96
C ILE A 86 8.54 -9.99 4.83
N PRO A 87 7.74 -10.79 5.57
CA PRO A 87 8.26 -11.90 6.37
C PRO A 87 8.89 -13.00 5.52
N ALA A 88 8.29 -13.34 4.38
CA ALA A 88 8.79 -14.39 3.49
C ALA A 88 10.18 -14.03 2.89
N LEU A 89 10.42 -12.75 2.64
CA LEU A 89 11.70 -12.22 2.14
C LEU A 89 12.69 -11.86 3.27
N ARG A 90 12.34 -12.09 4.54
CA ARG A 90 13.14 -11.75 5.73
C ARG A 90 13.51 -10.26 5.83
N LEU A 91 12.58 -9.38 5.45
CA LEU A 91 12.80 -7.93 5.42
C LEU A 91 12.28 -7.20 6.67
N GLN A 92 11.91 -7.93 7.75
CA GLN A 92 11.23 -7.36 8.93
C GLN A 92 12.04 -6.24 9.60
N ALA A 93 13.36 -6.46 9.81
CA ALA A 93 14.21 -5.46 10.45
C ALA A 93 14.32 -4.16 9.63
N TYR A 94 14.40 -4.29 8.30
CA TYR A 94 14.40 -3.14 7.40
C TYR A 94 13.07 -2.38 7.46
N PHE A 95 11.96 -3.12 7.49
CA PHE A 95 10.63 -2.53 7.56
C PHE A 95 10.32 -1.88 8.90
N LEU A 96 10.92 -2.33 9.99
CA LEU A 96 10.80 -1.63 11.28
C LEU A 96 11.33 -0.19 11.18
N GLY A 97 12.51 0.00 10.58
CA GLY A 97 13.06 1.34 10.34
C GLY A 97 12.19 2.17 9.38
N PHE A 98 11.67 1.52 8.31
CA PHE A 98 10.74 2.17 7.38
C PHE A 98 9.45 2.62 8.07
N GLU A 99 8.88 1.83 8.99
CA GLU A 99 7.65 2.19 9.70
C GLU A 99 7.87 3.36 10.68
N VAL A 100 9.04 3.45 11.33
CA VAL A 100 9.42 4.63 12.12
C VAL A 100 9.44 5.88 11.24
N PHE A 101 10.08 5.81 10.06
CA PHE A 101 10.07 6.91 9.09
C PHE A 101 8.66 7.24 8.60
N ALA A 102 7.86 6.25 8.23
CA ALA A 102 6.49 6.42 7.78
C ALA A 102 5.60 7.07 8.84
N THR A 103 5.75 6.66 10.10
CA THR A 103 5.03 7.23 11.23
C THR A 103 5.42 8.70 11.43
N SER A 104 6.72 9.01 11.39
CA SER A 104 7.21 10.41 11.48
C SER A 104 6.67 11.26 10.34
N LEU A 105 6.61 10.72 9.12
CA LEU A 105 6.04 11.42 7.96
C LEU A 105 4.55 11.70 8.13
N ARG A 106 3.78 10.74 8.69
CA ARG A 106 2.33 10.95 9.00
C ARG A 106 2.14 12.08 10.00
N PHE A 107 2.92 12.11 11.09
CA PHE A 107 2.85 13.21 12.06
C PHE A 107 3.26 14.54 11.45
N GLY A 108 4.32 14.55 10.62
CA GLY A 108 4.74 15.74 9.87
C GLY A 108 3.65 16.26 8.93
N ALA A 109 2.97 15.36 8.22
CA ALA A 109 1.87 15.73 7.32
C ALA A 109 0.69 16.34 8.07
N VAL A 110 0.33 15.80 9.24
CA VAL A 110 -0.70 16.40 10.11
C VAL A 110 -0.28 17.79 10.56
N ALA A 111 0.97 17.95 11.04
CA ALA A 111 1.47 19.24 11.50
C ALA A 111 1.49 20.29 10.37
N ILE A 112 1.99 19.93 9.18
CA ILE A 112 1.98 20.79 7.99
C ILE A 112 0.56 21.17 7.58
N GLY A 113 -0.35 20.20 7.50
CA GLY A 113 -1.75 20.45 7.18
C GLY A 113 -2.44 21.37 8.17
N ALA A 114 -2.14 21.24 9.46
CA ALA A 114 -2.70 22.09 10.51
C ALA A 114 -2.12 23.50 10.50
N LEU A 115 -0.80 23.65 10.32
CA LEU A 115 -0.12 24.93 10.41
C LEU A 115 -0.28 25.79 9.13
N TRP A 116 -0.29 25.16 7.95
CA TRP A 116 -0.30 25.89 6.68
C TRP A 116 -1.65 25.84 5.97
N GLY A 117 -2.45 24.80 6.21
CA GLY A 117 -3.73 24.61 5.52
C GLY A 117 -4.91 25.35 6.16
N GLY A 118 -4.86 25.66 7.45
CA GLY A 118 -5.91 26.39 8.17
C GLY A 118 -7.30 25.72 8.19
N SER A 119 -7.44 24.50 7.66
CA SER A 119 -8.71 23.77 7.57
C SER A 119 -8.54 22.27 7.87
N ALA A 120 -9.58 21.64 8.38
CA ALA A 120 -9.58 20.19 8.62
C ALA A 120 -9.37 19.41 7.31
N LEU A 121 -9.89 19.89 6.20
CA LEU A 121 -9.71 19.27 4.88
C LEU A 121 -8.23 19.25 4.46
N ALA A 122 -7.49 20.33 4.72
CA ALA A 122 -6.06 20.38 4.40
C ALA A 122 -5.26 19.32 5.18
N VAL A 123 -5.60 19.08 6.44
CA VAL A 123 -4.99 18.01 7.25
C VAL A 123 -5.30 16.63 6.66
N VAL A 124 -6.56 16.39 6.27
CA VAL A 124 -6.98 15.12 5.66
C VAL A 124 -6.25 14.89 4.32
N ILE A 125 -6.13 15.91 3.48
CA ILE A 125 -5.40 15.82 2.21
C ILE A 125 -3.91 15.52 2.46
N ALA A 126 -3.29 16.22 3.41
CA ALA A 126 -1.87 16.03 3.71
C ALA A 126 -1.57 14.60 4.21
N ILE A 127 -2.40 14.07 5.12
CA ILE A 127 -2.23 12.69 5.62
C ILE A 127 -2.54 11.65 4.55
N ALA A 128 -3.53 11.89 3.69
CA ALA A 128 -3.86 11.01 2.57
C ALA A 128 -2.69 10.95 1.57
N ALA A 129 -2.12 12.09 1.20
CA ALA A 129 -0.97 12.18 0.32
C ALA A 129 0.27 11.48 0.92
N ALA A 130 0.54 11.69 2.21
CA ALA A 130 1.61 10.98 2.92
C ALA A 130 1.42 9.47 2.90
N ASN A 131 0.21 8.97 3.16
CA ASN A 131 -0.10 7.55 3.12
C ASN A 131 0.08 6.96 1.70
N ILE A 132 -0.42 7.64 0.66
CA ILE A 132 -0.22 7.20 -0.73
C ILE A 132 1.27 7.08 -1.03
N PHE A 133 2.07 8.10 -0.69
CA PHE A 133 3.52 8.08 -0.88
C PHE A 133 4.18 6.91 -0.13
N ILE A 134 3.82 6.69 1.15
CA ILE A 134 4.36 5.60 1.98
C ILE A 134 4.07 4.24 1.34
N TYR A 135 2.83 3.97 0.90
CA TYR A 135 2.47 2.68 0.31
C TYR A 135 3.13 2.47 -1.06
N LEU A 136 3.24 3.50 -1.90
CA LEU A 136 3.97 3.43 -3.16
C LEU A 136 5.47 3.18 -2.94
N ALA A 137 6.08 3.86 -1.97
CA ALA A 137 7.47 3.65 -1.60
C ALA A 137 7.70 2.22 -1.07
N MET A 138 6.82 1.73 -0.19
CA MET A 138 6.87 0.37 0.33
C MET A 138 6.79 -0.68 -0.80
N MET A 139 5.81 -0.56 -1.71
CA MET A 139 5.67 -1.46 -2.85
C MET A 139 6.94 -1.46 -3.71
N SER A 140 7.49 -0.28 -4.01
CA SER A 140 8.71 -0.12 -4.80
C SER A 140 9.91 -0.80 -4.14
N ILE A 141 10.08 -0.61 -2.83
CA ILE A 141 11.17 -1.22 -2.05
C ILE A 141 11.03 -2.75 -2.04
N VAL A 142 9.84 -3.28 -1.77
CA VAL A 142 9.62 -4.74 -1.72
C VAL A 142 9.88 -5.37 -3.08
N VAL A 143 9.37 -4.77 -4.17
CA VAL A 143 9.61 -5.27 -5.52
C VAL A 143 11.09 -5.21 -5.89
N PHE A 144 11.79 -4.12 -5.55
CA PHE A 144 13.22 -3.98 -5.80
C PHE A 144 14.04 -5.05 -5.04
N LYS A 145 13.74 -5.26 -3.74
CA LYS A 145 14.40 -6.28 -2.91
C LYS A 145 14.11 -7.70 -3.42
N ALA A 146 12.86 -7.96 -3.85
CA ALA A 146 12.49 -9.24 -4.45
C ALA A 146 13.27 -9.52 -5.77
N ARG A 147 13.44 -8.50 -6.61
CA ARG A 147 14.27 -8.60 -7.83
C ARG A 147 15.73 -8.89 -7.50
N ALA A 148 16.31 -8.15 -6.57
CA ALA A 148 17.70 -8.35 -6.15
C ALA A 148 17.93 -9.76 -5.56
N TRP A 149 16.95 -10.26 -4.78
CA TRP A 149 16.98 -11.62 -4.25
C TRP A 149 16.92 -12.67 -5.38
N GLN A 150 16.01 -12.50 -6.34
CA GLN A 150 15.86 -13.40 -7.49
C GLN A 150 17.12 -13.47 -8.37
N ASN A 151 17.74 -12.32 -8.65
CA ASN A 151 18.97 -12.24 -9.46
C ASN A 151 20.16 -12.94 -8.78
N ARG A 152 20.31 -12.83 -7.46
CA ARG A 152 21.36 -13.54 -6.71
C ARG A 152 21.23 -15.05 -6.83
N GLN A 153 20.01 -15.56 -6.81
CA GLN A 153 19.78 -17.01 -6.91
C GLN A 153 20.06 -17.55 -8.32
N SER A 154 19.76 -16.77 -9.36
CA SER A 154 20.07 -17.16 -10.75
C SER A 154 21.58 -17.26 -11.00
N GLY A 155 22.38 -16.35 -10.42
CA GLY A 155 23.85 -16.38 -10.55
C GLY A 155 24.48 -17.61 -9.89
N THR A 156 24.04 -17.98 -8.68
CA THR A 156 24.57 -19.17 -7.97
C THR A 156 24.25 -20.49 -8.67
N LEU A 157 23.19 -20.57 -9.47
CA LEU A 157 22.86 -21.77 -10.26
C LEU A 157 23.74 -21.89 -11.51
N GLN A 158 24.11 -20.80 -12.16
CA GLN A 158 25.03 -20.80 -13.30
C GLN A 158 26.44 -21.18 -12.87
N GLU A 159 26.92 -20.70 -11.73
CA GLU A 159 28.22 -21.08 -11.17
C GLU A 159 28.29 -22.54 -10.72
N ALA A 160 27.17 -23.13 -10.29
CA ALA A 160 27.12 -24.54 -9.90
C ALA A 160 27.03 -25.52 -11.08
N GLN A 161 26.73 -25.02 -12.29
CA GLN A 161 26.63 -25.81 -13.54
C GLN A 161 27.84 -25.66 -14.47
N ALA A 162 28.75 -24.75 -14.15
CA ALA A 162 30.00 -24.53 -14.86
C ALA A 162 31.17 -25.27 -14.21
#